data_e4927fca6e153ac10e90a3bf7f073ff8
#
_entry.id   e4927fca6e153ac10e90a3bf7f073ff8
#
_cell.length_a   1.000
_cell.length_b   1.000
_cell.length_c   1.000
_cell.angle_alpha   90.00
_cell.angle_beta   90.00
_cell.angle_gamma   90.00
#
_symmetry.space_group_name_H-M   'P 1'
#
loop_
_entity.id
_entity.type
_entity.pdbx_description
1 polymer ?
#
loop_
_entity_poly.entity_id
_entity_poly.type
_entity_poly.pdbx_seq_one_letter_code
_entity_poly.pdbx_strand_id
1 'polypeptide(L)'
;MLLIAVVGVRTFSQTSAPTATKSAKVEAGSEACSSCHSEIYKSYSKTVMANASGLAGDGLITGEFNDKTSGVHYRVYKQDDHVWMSYDRESEKFRGQRELSYFIGSGRKGRSYLFSVQGFLFETPINWYSQENRWEMTPAYAEAREIPMNLPAFMDCMNCHSSGLQPPIAGTDNKFSGAPFLHGGITCERCHGAGEGHGASSANSPSVGSSSGNVSTVYSSSGNSSIVNPAKLPADRRDAICMECHFEGTVAVDQPGKHLYQFQPGERLSDYIHYFLLSGNQPETPQALSQVEALSLSECKRRSGDRMWCGSCHDPHAEPAAEEKAAYYRSKCLNCHGEAFATKHHPDKTDCTKCHMPALPSKDVAHTEGTDHRIRRYPNTRPLPQLQVRGTPGAPLVSFPKSDASLATTRDFALAWETLAQRNVEGASQVAEEYLREAVKEQGDDPVLLASLGFVEQKHGHEKEARDLYERVLKLDPLANDAATDLGILEARSGNLRGAVELWQGAFNRVPYRSAVGMNLALAFCVAGQTDVARKFVQRVLEFNPDYFKGKQLQAHLGEKPVQCTP
;
A
#
# COMPACT_ATOMS: atom_id res chain seq x y z
N MET A 1 9.22 32.84 21.37
CA MET A 1 8.01 32.23 20.81
C MET A 1 8.49 31.19 19.80
N LEU A 2 8.59 29.93 20.24
CA LEU A 2 9.12 28.84 19.42
C LEU A 2 8.02 28.43 18.45
N LEU A 3 8.17 28.73 17.16
CA LEU A 3 7.29 28.21 16.10
C LEU A 3 7.63 26.72 15.90
N ILE A 4 6.92 25.84 16.61
CA ILE A 4 6.94 24.40 16.35
C ILE A 4 6.08 24.18 15.11
N ALA A 5 6.70 24.26 13.94
CA ALA A 5 6.04 23.96 12.68
C ALA A 5 5.98 22.43 12.50
N VAL A 6 4.86 21.83 12.89
CA VAL A 6 4.56 20.46 12.53
C VAL A 6 3.66 20.47 11.30
N VAL A 7 4.25 20.34 10.14
CA VAL A 7 3.55 19.88 8.95
C VAL A 7 4.12 18.50 8.65
N GLY A 8 3.62 17.51 9.40
CA GLY A 8 3.81 16.12 9.04
C GLY A 8 2.66 15.70 8.14
N VAL A 9 2.97 15.23 6.94
CA VAL A 9 2.02 14.40 6.19
C VAL A 9 1.82 13.16 7.06
N ARG A 10 0.64 13.03 7.66
CA ARG A 10 0.26 11.81 8.37
C ARG A 10 -0.02 10.75 7.34
N THR A 11 0.85 9.78 7.23
CA THR A 11 0.45 8.48 6.75
C THR A 11 -0.11 7.74 7.97
N PHE A 12 -1.42 7.74 8.13
CA PHE A 12 -2.05 6.87 9.11
C PHE A 12 -1.83 5.43 8.64
N SER A 13 -0.82 4.78 9.20
CA SER A 13 -0.92 3.36 9.41
C SER A 13 -1.98 3.16 10.49
N GLN A 14 -3.13 2.59 10.15
CA GLN A 14 -4.20 2.26 11.09
C GLN A 14 -3.80 1.06 11.98
N THR A 15 -2.53 0.95 12.32
CA THR A 15 -2.00 -0.14 13.12
C THR A 15 -2.29 0.11 14.59
N SER A 16 -3.44 -0.39 15.05
CA SER A 16 -3.57 -0.82 16.44
C SER A 16 -2.54 -1.91 16.72
N ALA A 17 -1.89 -1.87 17.89
CA ALA A 17 -0.96 -2.92 18.29
C ALA A 17 -1.60 -4.31 18.09
N PRO A 18 -0.92 -5.28 17.48
CA PRO A 18 -1.49 -6.59 17.25
C PRO A 18 -1.84 -7.23 18.60
N THR A 19 -3.13 -7.31 18.90
CA THR A 19 -3.64 -8.24 19.90
C THR A 19 -3.22 -9.62 19.48
N ALA A 20 -2.73 -10.44 20.41
CA ALA A 20 -2.15 -11.76 20.24
C ALA A 20 -2.66 -12.51 19.00
N THR A 21 -1.89 -12.43 17.93
CA THR A 21 -2.22 -12.99 16.61
C THR A 21 -2.27 -14.50 16.69
N LYS A 22 -3.31 -15.12 16.12
CA LYS A 22 -3.20 -16.50 15.66
C LYS A 22 -1.87 -16.59 14.90
N SER A 23 -1.01 -17.52 15.30
CA SER A 23 0.27 -17.80 14.63
C SER A 23 0.01 -17.80 13.12
N ALA A 24 0.71 -16.92 12.39
CA ALA A 24 0.63 -16.90 10.94
C ALA A 24 0.94 -18.33 10.47
N LYS A 25 0.04 -18.91 9.66
CA LYS A 25 0.29 -20.22 9.07
C LYS A 25 1.55 -20.09 8.22
N VAL A 26 2.50 -21.00 8.42
CA VAL A 26 3.75 -21.01 7.67
C VAL A 26 3.42 -21.40 6.23
N GLU A 27 3.60 -20.47 5.29
CA GLU A 27 3.51 -20.75 3.86
C GLU A 27 4.71 -21.62 3.45
N ALA A 28 4.46 -22.71 2.75
CA ALA A 28 5.50 -23.62 2.28
C ALA A 28 6.20 -23.10 1.01
N GLY A 29 5.58 -22.14 0.32
CA GLY A 29 6.03 -21.57 -0.94
C GLY A 29 5.63 -22.41 -2.17
N SER A 30 5.66 -21.78 -3.34
CA SER A 30 5.22 -22.42 -4.59
C SER A 30 5.99 -23.69 -4.96
N GLU A 31 7.26 -23.80 -4.56
CA GLU A 31 8.09 -24.97 -4.87
C GLU A 31 7.53 -26.25 -4.25
N ALA A 32 6.92 -26.17 -3.08
CA ALA A 32 6.30 -27.32 -2.44
C ALA A 32 5.19 -27.96 -3.29
N CYS A 33 4.54 -27.17 -4.16
CA CYS A 33 3.48 -27.64 -5.04
C CYS A 33 4.00 -28.28 -6.33
N SER A 34 5.26 -28.01 -6.69
CA SER A 34 5.86 -28.38 -7.98
C SER A 34 5.92 -29.87 -8.26
N SER A 35 6.08 -30.69 -7.21
CA SER A 35 6.19 -32.15 -7.35
C SER A 35 4.93 -32.81 -7.90
N CYS A 36 3.74 -32.28 -7.57
CA CYS A 36 2.46 -32.80 -8.03
C CYS A 36 1.82 -31.92 -9.15
N HIS A 37 2.08 -30.61 -9.14
CA HIS A 37 1.51 -29.64 -10.08
C HIS A 37 2.59 -29.05 -11.01
N SER A 38 3.50 -29.89 -11.52
CA SER A 38 4.70 -29.48 -12.25
C SER A 38 4.44 -28.56 -13.45
N GLU A 39 3.42 -28.84 -14.27
CA GLU A 39 3.12 -28.04 -15.47
C GLU A 39 2.55 -26.65 -15.10
N ILE A 40 1.67 -26.62 -14.10
CA ILE A 40 1.14 -25.36 -13.58
C ILE A 40 2.28 -24.54 -12.95
N TYR A 41 3.14 -25.17 -12.16
CA TYR A 41 4.29 -24.50 -11.56
C TYR A 41 5.23 -23.89 -12.61
N LYS A 42 5.56 -24.65 -13.68
CA LYS A 42 6.42 -24.17 -14.77
C LYS A 42 5.85 -22.97 -15.52
N SER A 43 4.53 -22.92 -15.72
CA SER A 43 3.88 -21.78 -16.37
C SER A 43 3.78 -20.60 -15.42
N TYR A 44 3.33 -20.84 -14.18
CA TYR A 44 3.13 -19.81 -13.17
C TYR A 44 4.43 -19.09 -12.79
N SER A 45 5.53 -19.82 -12.60
CA SER A 45 6.83 -19.25 -12.22
C SER A 45 7.37 -18.20 -13.20
N LYS A 46 6.80 -18.12 -14.42
CA LYS A 46 7.15 -17.11 -15.44
C LYS A 46 6.25 -15.87 -15.43
N THR A 47 5.17 -15.89 -14.64
CA THR A 47 4.21 -14.78 -14.56
C THR A 47 4.78 -13.57 -13.81
N VAL A 48 4.21 -12.40 -14.06
CA VAL A 48 4.58 -11.18 -13.33
C VAL A 48 4.24 -11.27 -11.85
N MET A 49 3.18 -12.01 -11.48
CA MET A 49 2.80 -12.21 -10.08
C MET A 49 3.83 -13.04 -9.34
N ALA A 50 4.28 -14.16 -9.91
CA ALA A 50 5.31 -15.01 -9.30
C ALA A 50 6.66 -14.29 -9.12
N ASN A 51 6.91 -13.23 -9.89
CA ASN A 51 8.16 -12.47 -9.89
C ASN A 51 7.95 -11.02 -9.39
N ALA A 52 6.90 -10.77 -8.60
CA ALA A 52 6.52 -9.42 -8.18
C ALA A 52 7.45 -8.81 -7.13
N SER A 53 8.25 -9.60 -6.44
CA SER A 53 9.30 -9.16 -5.51
C SER A 53 10.38 -10.24 -5.34
N GLY A 54 11.48 -9.89 -4.69
CA GLY A 54 12.58 -10.80 -4.41
C GLY A 54 13.78 -10.08 -3.77
N LEU A 55 14.91 -10.76 -3.72
CA LEU A 55 16.17 -10.16 -3.30
C LEU A 55 16.65 -9.14 -4.34
N ALA A 56 17.29 -8.07 -3.91
CA ALA A 56 17.72 -6.98 -4.82
C ALA A 56 18.60 -7.46 -5.98
N GLY A 57 19.34 -8.57 -5.79
CA GLY A 57 20.20 -9.17 -6.82
C GLY A 57 19.43 -9.96 -7.89
N ASP A 58 18.18 -10.35 -7.63
CA ASP A 58 17.41 -11.20 -8.55
C ASP A 58 16.92 -10.39 -9.75
N GLY A 59 17.41 -10.74 -10.94
CA GLY A 59 17.06 -10.01 -12.15
C GLY A 59 17.40 -8.50 -12.05
N LEU A 60 18.53 -8.17 -11.45
CA LEU A 60 18.96 -6.80 -11.17
C LEU A 60 18.90 -5.90 -12.41
N ILE A 61 18.26 -4.75 -12.25
CA ILE A 61 18.28 -3.66 -13.22
C ILE A 61 19.25 -2.60 -12.72
N THR A 62 20.33 -2.38 -13.45
CA THR A 62 21.33 -1.34 -13.13
C THR A 62 21.10 -0.09 -13.97
N GLY A 63 21.66 1.03 -13.53
CA GLY A 63 21.60 2.27 -14.30
C GLY A 63 21.84 3.50 -13.44
N GLU A 64 21.67 4.65 -14.06
CA GLU A 64 21.87 5.94 -13.42
C GLU A 64 20.80 6.96 -13.83
N PHE A 65 20.59 7.94 -12.98
CA PHE A 65 19.60 8.99 -13.18
C PHE A 65 20.08 10.29 -12.56
N ASN A 66 19.95 11.38 -13.33
CA ASN A 66 20.24 12.74 -12.86
C ASN A 66 18.90 13.47 -12.62
N ASP A 67 18.55 13.71 -11.37
CA ASP A 67 17.39 14.53 -11.04
C ASP A 67 17.73 16.01 -11.19
N LYS A 68 17.01 16.70 -12.09
CA LYS A 68 17.21 18.12 -12.36
C LYS A 68 16.69 19.03 -11.24
N THR A 69 15.70 18.55 -10.48
CA THR A 69 15.05 19.35 -9.42
C THR A 69 15.94 19.47 -8.19
N SER A 70 16.51 18.37 -7.75
CA SER A 70 17.42 18.33 -6.59
C SER A 70 18.90 18.46 -6.94
N GLY A 71 19.26 18.32 -8.22
CA GLY A 71 20.66 18.26 -8.68
C GLY A 71 21.40 17.01 -8.25
N VAL A 72 20.69 15.95 -7.88
CA VAL A 72 21.27 14.71 -7.39
C VAL A 72 21.48 13.72 -8.53
N HIS A 73 22.65 13.11 -8.59
CA HIS A 73 22.94 11.96 -9.42
C HIS A 73 22.77 10.67 -8.61
N TYR A 74 21.95 9.77 -9.11
CA TYR A 74 21.70 8.45 -8.54
C TYR A 74 22.26 7.37 -9.43
N ARG A 75 22.80 6.30 -8.83
CA ARG A 75 23.31 5.14 -9.57
C ARG A 75 22.96 3.86 -8.82
N VAL A 76 22.33 2.89 -9.52
CA VAL A 76 22.09 1.53 -9.03
C VAL A 76 23.07 0.59 -9.71
N TYR A 77 23.85 -0.15 -8.92
CA TYR A 77 24.93 -1.01 -9.42
C TYR A 77 25.16 -2.20 -8.50
N LYS A 78 25.86 -3.21 -9.03
CA LYS A 78 26.36 -4.34 -8.25
C LYS A 78 27.85 -4.15 -7.98
N GLN A 79 28.26 -4.39 -6.75
CA GLN A 79 29.66 -4.46 -6.35
C GLN A 79 29.84 -5.69 -5.47
N ASP A 80 30.72 -6.59 -5.89
CA ASP A 80 30.85 -7.92 -5.33
C ASP A 80 29.48 -8.65 -5.36
N ASP A 81 29.00 -9.19 -4.25
CA ASP A 81 27.70 -9.83 -4.16
C ASP A 81 26.58 -8.90 -3.66
N HIS A 82 26.88 -7.62 -3.46
CA HIS A 82 25.95 -6.63 -2.93
C HIS A 82 25.42 -5.70 -4.01
N VAL A 83 24.17 -5.28 -3.85
CA VAL A 83 23.53 -4.29 -4.72
C VAL A 83 23.48 -2.97 -3.98
N TRP A 84 23.88 -1.91 -4.66
CA TRP A 84 24.00 -0.57 -4.08
C TRP A 84 23.22 0.46 -4.87
N MET A 85 22.68 1.45 -4.16
CA MET A 85 22.32 2.74 -4.71
C MET A 85 23.24 3.81 -4.14
N SER A 86 24.05 4.46 -4.97
CA SER A 86 24.77 5.67 -4.59
C SER A 86 23.99 6.91 -5.01
N TYR A 87 24.23 8.00 -4.30
CA TYR A 87 23.68 9.32 -4.59
C TYR A 87 24.73 10.38 -4.28
N ASP A 88 24.84 11.38 -5.13
CA ASP A 88 25.75 12.50 -4.93
C ASP A 88 25.17 13.81 -5.49
N ARG A 89 25.53 14.92 -4.84
CA ARG A 89 25.30 16.29 -5.28
C ARG A 89 26.64 17.02 -5.25
N GLU A 90 27.23 17.18 -6.42
CA GLU A 90 28.59 17.71 -6.54
C GLU A 90 28.72 19.13 -6.00
N SER A 91 27.71 19.98 -6.23
CA SER A 91 27.68 21.40 -5.78
C SER A 91 27.87 21.55 -4.26
N GLU A 92 27.44 20.58 -3.47
CA GLU A 92 27.53 20.59 -2.00
C GLU A 92 28.60 19.61 -1.47
N LYS A 93 29.29 18.87 -2.35
CA LYS A 93 30.15 17.74 -1.99
C LYS A 93 29.44 16.68 -1.14
N PHE A 94 28.12 16.60 -1.29
CA PHE A 94 27.27 15.67 -0.59
C PHE A 94 27.19 14.36 -1.34
N ARG A 95 27.49 13.25 -0.67
CA ARG A 95 27.45 11.91 -1.27
C ARG A 95 27.16 10.84 -0.24
N GLY A 96 26.54 9.76 -0.68
CA GLY A 96 26.29 8.59 0.16
C GLY A 96 25.89 7.38 -0.67
N GLN A 97 25.65 6.29 0.02
CA GLN A 97 25.14 5.06 -0.60
C GLN A 97 24.27 4.28 0.37
N ARG A 98 23.39 3.43 -0.18
CA ARG A 98 22.58 2.47 0.56
C ARG A 98 22.70 1.10 -0.10
N GLU A 99 22.88 0.07 0.70
CA GLU A 99 22.76 -1.31 0.24
C GLU A 99 21.30 -1.65 0.04
N LEU A 100 20.99 -2.21 -1.14
CA LEU A 100 19.63 -2.60 -1.51
C LEU A 100 19.43 -4.06 -1.14
N SER A 101 18.37 -4.34 -0.38
CA SER A 101 18.09 -5.69 0.13
C SER A 101 17.05 -6.42 -0.70
N TYR A 102 16.00 -5.72 -1.14
CA TYR A 102 14.87 -6.31 -1.84
C TYR A 102 14.45 -5.44 -3.02
N PHE A 103 13.59 -6.01 -3.88
CA PHE A 103 12.86 -5.26 -4.88
C PHE A 103 11.36 -5.54 -4.81
N ILE A 104 10.56 -4.60 -5.28
CA ILE A 104 9.12 -4.70 -5.54
C ILE A 104 8.86 -4.34 -7.01
N GLY A 105 7.97 -5.07 -7.66
CA GLY A 105 7.68 -4.93 -9.09
C GLY A 105 8.57 -5.82 -9.97
N SER A 106 7.95 -6.60 -10.85
CA SER A 106 8.66 -7.59 -11.70
C SER A 106 9.66 -6.99 -12.70
N GLY A 107 9.66 -5.65 -12.89
CA GLY A 107 10.44 -4.97 -13.92
C GLY A 107 9.77 -4.94 -15.30
N ARG A 108 8.64 -5.65 -15.51
CA ARG A 108 7.91 -5.59 -16.79
C ARG A 108 7.13 -4.29 -16.99
N LYS A 109 6.78 -3.60 -15.91
CA LYS A 109 6.17 -2.27 -15.91
C LYS A 109 7.05 -1.29 -15.16
N GLY A 110 7.41 -1.64 -13.94
CA GLY A 110 8.30 -0.88 -13.10
C GLY A 110 8.96 -1.77 -12.05
N ARG A 111 9.97 -1.22 -11.39
CA ARG A 111 10.67 -1.83 -10.26
C ARG A 111 11.15 -0.76 -9.31
N SER A 112 10.79 -0.92 -8.04
CA SER A 112 11.35 -0.18 -6.91
C SER A 112 12.32 -1.07 -6.15
N TYR A 113 13.35 -0.48 -5.55
CA TYR A 113 14.23 -1.21 -4.63
C TYR A 113 13.98 -0.76 -3.20
N LEU A 114 14.28 -1.66 -2.27
CA LEU A 114 14.15 -1.42 -0.85
C LEU A 114 15.52 -1.56 -0.18
N PHE A 115 15.78 -0.66 0.77
CA PHE A 115 16.98 -0.70 1.61
C PHE A 115 16.60 -0.68 3.09
N SER A 116 17.49 -1.15 3.96
CA SER A 116 17.24 -1.18 5.40
C SER A 116 18.20 -0.24 6.15
N VAL A 117 17.65 0.47 7.14
CA VAL A 117 18.44 1.21 8.13
C VAL A 117 18.03 0.72 9.51
N GLN A 118 18.91 0.02 10.19
CA GLN A 118 18.68 -0.53 11.53
C GLN A 118 17.41 -1.39 11.66
N GLY A 119 17.11 -2.16 10.63
CA GLY A 119 15.93 -3.03 10.55
C GLY A 119 14.65 -2.32 10.08
N PHE A 120 14.65 -1.00 9.91
CA PHE A 120 13.56 -0.28 9.26
C PHE A 120 13.74 -0.35 7.74
N LEU A 121 12.68 -0.66 7.03
CA LEU A 121 12.68 -0.83 5.59
C LEU A 121 12.15 0.41 4.87
N PHE A 122 12.87 0.86 3.83
CA PHE A 122 12.55 2.07 3.08
C PHE A 122 12.59 1.79 1.58
N GLU A 123 11.77 2.50 0.82
CA GLU A 123 11.81 2.55 -0.63
C GLU A 123 12.89 3.53 -1.10
N THR A 124 13.55 3.19 -2.22
CA THR A 124 14.49 4.11 -2.88
C THR A 124 13.76 5.30 -3.49
N PRO A 125 14.40 6.49 -3.54
CA PRO A 125 13.80 7.68 -4.13
C PRO A 125 13.61 7.59 -5.65
N ILE A 126 14.23 6.60 -6.31
CA ILE A 126 14.16 6.38 -7.75
C ILE A 126 13.64 5.00 -8.09
N ASN A 127 12.89 4.92 -9.18
CA ASN A 127 12.28 3.71 -9.70
C ASN A 127 12.65 3.49 -11.17
N TRP A 128 12.68 2.23 -11.56
CA TRP A 128 12.80 1.83 -12.96
C TRP A 128 11.43 1.76 -13.63
N TYR A 129 11.32 2.33 -14.83
CA TYR A 129 10.12 2.32 -15.68
C TYR A 129 10.42 1.69 -17.03
N SER A 130 9.81 0.52 -17.30
CA SER A 130 10.12 -0.28 -18.49
C SER A 130 9.61 0.33 -19.80
N GLN A 131 8.48 1.05 -19.76
CA GLN A 131 7.89 1.65 -20.97
C GLN A 131 8.81 2.71 -21.56
N GLU A 132 9.45 3.49 -20.69
CA GLU A 132 10.33 4.58 -21.07
C GLU A 132 11.80 4.13 -21.03
N ASN A 133 12.03 2.88 -20.58
CA ASN A 133 13.35 2.25 -20.46
C ASN A 133 14.34 3.16 -19.70
N ARG A 134 13.87 3.73 -18.56
CA ARG A 134 14.64 4.69 -17.78
C ARG A 134 14.36 4.64 -16.29
N TRP A 135 15.28 5.23 -15.54
CA TRP A 135 15.11 5.55 -14.14
C TRP A 135 14.51 6.95 -14.00
N GLU A 136 13.63 7.13 -13.02
CA GLU A 136 13.04 8.42 -12.64
C GLU A 136 12.80 8.47 -11.13
N MET A 137 12.52 9.69 -10.63
CA MET A 137 12.07 9.86 -9.25
C MET A 137 10.76 9.10 -9.00
N THR A 138 10.64 8.52 -7.82
CA THR A 138 9.34 8.02 -7.31
C THR A 138 8.32 9.17 -7.37
N PRO A 139 7.10 8.98 -7.87
CA PRO A 139 6.15 10.07 -8.12
C PRO A 139 5.90 10.97 -6.90
N ALA A 140 5.87 10.39 -5.69
CA ALA A 140 5.72 11.15 -4.45
C ALA A 140 6.86 12.17 -4.21
N TYR A 141 7.97 12.06 -4.93
CA TYR A 141 9.17 12.87 -4.75
C TYR A 141 9.62 13.64 -6.01
N ALA A 142 8.79 13.65 -7.05
CA ALA A 142 9.13 14.33 -8.32
C ALA A 142 9.52 15.82 -8.13
N GLU A 143 8.99 16.47 -7.12
CA GLU A 143 9.25 17.88 -6.78
C GLU A 143 10.20 18.04 -5.57
N ALA A 144 10.78 16.95 -5.06
CA ALA A 144 11.63 17.00 -3.88
C ALA A 144 12.99 17.66 -4.20
N ARG A 145 13.38 18.65 -3.40
CA ARG A 145 14.70 19.32 -3.49
C ARG A 145 15.76 18.65 -2.60
N GLU A 146 15.32 17.94 -1.58
CA GLU A 146 16.15 17.13 -0.69
C GLU A 146 16.11 15.67 -1.15
N ILE A 147 17.12 14.87 -0.79
CA ILE A 147 17.10 13.44 -1.10
C ILE A 147 16.14 12.75 -0.13
N PRO A 148 15.00 12.22 -0.59
CA PRO A 148 14.02 11.60 0.29
C PRO A 148 14.41 10.15 0.62
N MET A 149 15.11 9.95 1.72
CA MET A 149 15.62 8.64 2.14
C MET A 149 14.80 7.99 3.28
N ASN A 150 13.63 8.50 3.57
CA ASN A 150 12.80 8.08 4.69
C ASN A 150 11.37 7.72 4.30
N LEU A 151 11.14 7.29 3.05
CA LEU A 151 9.87 6.72 2.61
C LEU A 151 9.74 5.29 3.15
N PRO A 152 8.92 5.05 4.18
CA PRO A 152 8.82 3.73 4.76
C PRO A 152 8.11 2.76 3.80
N ALA A 153 8.69 1.57 3.63
CA ALA A 153 8.04 0.47 2.93
C ALA A 153 7.08 -0.23 3.91
N PHE A 154 5.79 0.05 3.76
CA PHE A 154 4.73 -0.51 4.61
C PHE A 154 4.35 -1.93 4.21
N MET A 155 3.66 -2.63 5.13
CA MET A 155 3.10 -3.97 4.89
C MET A 155 2.18 -4.01 3.68
N ASP A 156 1.42 -2.95 3.40
CA ASP A 156 0.48 -2.88 2.28
C ASP A 156 1.17 -3.02 0.93
N CYS A 157 2.35 -2.41 0.76
CA CYS A 157 3.16 -2.58 -0.45
C CYS A 157 3.56 -4.05 -0.63
N MET A 158 4.03 -4.66 0.46
CA MET A 158 4.50 -6.05 0.45
C MET A 158 3.35 -7.04 0.33
N ASN A 159 2.15 -6.72 0.84
CA ASN A 159 0.98 -7.59 0.75
C ASN A 159 0.61 -7.93 -0.70
N CYS A 160 0.68 -6.95 -1.60
CA CYS A 160 0.36 -7.16 -3.01
C CYS A 160 1.53 -7.74 -3.84
N HIS A 161 2.74 -7.74 -3.30
CA HIS A 161 3.94 -8.10 -4.05
C HIS A 161 4.70 -9.32 -3.50
N SER A 162 4.43 -9.75 -2.27
CA SER A 162 5.19 -10.79 -1.58
C SER A 162 4.28 -11.79 -0.88
N SER A 163 4.85 -12.87 -0.40
CA SER A 163 4.14 -13.94 0.32
C SER A 163 4.86 -14.35 1.59
N GLY A 164 4.12 -14.90 2.55
CA GLY A 164 4.69 -15.23 3.86
C GLY A 164 5.14 -13.99 4.64
N LEU A 165 4.29 -12.96 4.65
CA LEU A 165 4.60 -11.69 5.29
C LEU A 165 4.86 -11.83 6.77
N GLN A 166 5.88 -11.14 7.27
CA GLN A 166 6.25 -11.11 8.67
C GLN A 166 5.74 -9.81 9.30
N PRO A 167 5.10 -9.87 10.47
CA PRO A 167 4.61 -8.65 11.11
C PRO A 167 5.78 -7.76 11.52
N PRO A 168 5.61 -6.43 11.46
CA PRO A 168 6.60 -5.51 11.99
C PRO A 168 6.69 -5.63 13.52
N ILE A 169 7.81 -5.17 14.07
CA ILE A 169 7.99 -5.10 15.53
C ILE A 169 6.91 -4.16 16.11
N ALA A 170 6.27 -4.61 17.19
CA ALA A 170 5.19 -3.85 17.83
C ALA A 170 5.56 -2.37 18.12
N GLY A 171 4.66 -1.47 17.77
CA GLY A 171 4.86 -0.03 17.87
C GLY A 171 5.73 0.57 16.76
N THR A 172 6.06 -0.24 15.72
CA THR A 172 6.72 0.25 14.51
C THR A 172 5.89 -0.13 13.28
N ASP A 173 6.05 0.64 12.19
CA ASP A 173 5.26 0.40 10.97
C ASP A 173 6.02 -0.45 9.93
N ASN A 174 7.37 -0.39 9.95
CA ASN A 174 8.23 -0.96 8.92
C ASN A 174 9.55 -1.50 9.46
N LYS A 175 9.62 -1.84 10.77
CA LYS A 175 10.80 -2.46 11.36
C LYS A 175 10.57 -3.96 11.53
N PHE A 176 11.49 -4.75 11.01
CA PHE A 176 11.40 -6.22 11.04
C PHE A 176 12.56 -6.81 11.83
N SER A 177 12.31 -7.94 12.52
CA SER A 177 13.34 -8.69 13.25
C SER A 177 14.22 -9.54 12.33
N GLY A 178 13.79 -9.74 11.08
CA GLY A 178 14.45 -10.51 10.03
C GLY A 178 13.97 -10.08 8.66
N ALA A 179 13.83 -11.02 7.73
CA ALA A 179 13.24 -10.75 6.43
C ALA A 179 11.77 -10.31 6.58
N PRO A 180 11.30 -9.31 5.82
CA PRO A 180 9.92 -8.82 5.92
C PRO A 180 8.90 -9.79 5.29
N PHE A 181 9.35 -10.71 4.46
CA PHE A 181 8.56 -11.78 3.83
C PHE A 181 9.43 -13.03 3.64
N LEU A 182 8.80 -14.19 3.55
CA LEU A 182 9.49 -15.49 3.39
C LEU A 182 9.71 -15.82 1.91
N HIS A 183 8.79 -15.42 1.03
CA HIS A 183 8.81 -15.74 -0.39
C HIS A 183 8.64 -14.49 -1.23
N GLY A 184 9.55 -14.30 -2.20
CA GLY A 184 9.40 -13.28 -3.23
C GLY A 184 8.26 -13.64 -4.19
N GLY A 185 7.55 -12.61 -4.67
CA GLY A 185 6.37 -12.79 -5.51
C GLY A 185 5.18 -13.39 -4.78
N ILE A 186 4.14 -13.68 -5.54
CA ILE A 186 2.89 -14.25 -5.03
C ILE A 186 2.96 -15.77 -5.15
N THR A 187 2.85 -16.49 -4.03
CA THR A 187 2.86 -17.95 -4.00
C THR A 187 1.50 -18.54 -4.34
N CYS A 188 1.47 -19.85 -4.62
CA CYS A 188 0.22 -20.60 -4.86
C CYS A 188 -0.76 -20.42 -3.69
N GLU A 189 -0.24 -20.35 -2.48
CA GLU A 189 -1.02 -20.28 -1.24
C GLU A 189 -1.77 -18.94 -1.07
N ARG A 190 -1.30 -17.85 -1.70
CA ARG A 190 -2.00 -16.56 -1.69
C ARG A 190 -3.36 -16.61 -2.40
N CYS A 191 -3.55 -17.56 -3.31
CA CYS A 191 -4.81 -17.75 -4.02
C CYS A 191 -5.56 -19.01 -3.59
N HIS A 192 -4.81 -20.03 -3.14
CA HIS A 192 -5.37 -21.34 -2.83
C HIS A 192 -5.46 -21.65 -1.33
N GLY A 193 -4.86 -20.83 -0.46
CA GLY A 193 -4.75 -21.10 0.98
C GLY A 193 -3.58 -22.02 1.32
N ALA A 194 -3.29 -22.11 2.62
CA ALA A 194 -2.14 -22.89 3.12
C ALA A 194 -2.25 -24.37 2.77
N GLY A 195 -1.16 -24.92 2.23
CA GLY A 195 -1.08 -26.29 1.75
C GLY A 195 -0.92 -27.38 2.82
N GLU A 196 -0.96 -27.02 4.12
CA GLU A 196 -0.82 -27.96 5.22
C GLU A 196 -1.82 -29.10 5.14
N GLY A 197 -1.32 -30.33 5.16
CA GLY A 197 -2.15 -31.56 5.11
C GLY A 197 -2.71 -31.92 3.73
N HIS A 198 -2.58 -31.08 2.71
CA HIS A 198 -3.08 -31.38 1.37
C HIS A 198 -2.42 -32.62 0.75
N GLY A 199 -1.09 -32.70 0.81
CA GLY A 199 -0.34 -33.85 0.28
C GLY A 199 -0.63 -35.17 1.01
N ALA A 200 -0.81 -35.13 2.32
CA ALA A 200 -1.11 -36.31 3.12
C ALA A 200 -2.51 -36.89 2.86
N SER A 201 -3.50 -35.98 2.61
CA SER A 201 -4.87 -36.40 2.29
C SER A 201 -5.00 -36.97 0.88
N SER A 202 -4.17 -36.51 -0.07
CA SER A 202 -4.20 -36.96 -1.48
C SER A 202 -3.50 -38.30 -1.68
N ALA A 203 -2.54 -38.67 -0.84
CA ALA A 203 -1.84 -39.96 -0.93
C ALA A 203 -2.75 -41.14 -0.60
N ASN A 204 -3.87 -40.94 0.10
CA ASN A 204 -4.83 -41.97 0.50
C ASN A 204 -6.14 -41.97 -0.33
N SER A 205 -6.27 -41.15 -1.35
CA SER A 205 -7.44 -41.16 -2.24
C SER A 205 -7.13 -41.94 -3.51
N PRO A 206 -7.93 -42.95 -3.87
CA PRO A 206 -7.77 -43.62 -5.14
C PRO A 206 -8.05 -42.65 -6.29
N SER A 207 -7.23 -42.71 -7.34
CA SER A 207 -7.36 -41.96 -8.56
C SER A 207 -8.78 -42.08 -9.15
N VAL A 208 -9.63 -41.12 -8.96
CA VAL A 208 -10.95 -41.05 -9.60
C VAL A 208 -10.77 -40.45 -10.98
N GLY A 209 -10.93 -41.30 -11.99
CA GLY A 209 -11.01 -40.92 -13.37
C GLY A 209 -12.13 -39.91 -13.61
N SER A 210 -11.86 -39.05 -14.58
CA SER A 210 -12.74 -38.04 -15.12
C SER A 210 -14.18 -38.58 -15.31
N SER A 211 -15.11 -38.14 -14.46
CA SER A 211 -16.54 -38.17 -14.75
C SER A 211 -17.21 -36.93 -14.20
N SER A 212 -17.89 -36.21 -15.09
CA SER A 212 -18.75 -35.07 -14.83
C SER A 212 -19.87 -35.45 -13.86
N GLY A 213 -19.80 -34.95 -12.63
CA GLY A 213 -20.85 -35.10 -11.65
C GLY A 213 -20.82 -33.94 -10.66
N ASN A 214 -21.94 -33.24 -10.53
CA ASN A 214 -22.19 -32.20 -9.53
C ASN A 214 -21.87 -32.74 -8.11
N VAL A 215 -20.81 -32.28 -7.52
CA VAL A 215 -20.54 -32.49 -6.11
C VAL A 215 -20.64 -31.12 -5.43
N SER A 216 -21.78 -30.89 -4.78
CA SER A 216 -21.92 -29.84 -3.76
C SER A 216 -21.00 -30.20 -2.60
N THR A 217 -19.80 -29.62 -2.56
CA THR A 217 -18.94 -29.70 -1.39
C THR A 217 -19.43 -28.69 -0.36
N VAL A 218 -20.14 -29.20 0.63
CA VAL A 218 -20.45 -28.53 1.90
C VAL A 218 -19.12 -28.06 2.52
N TYR A 219 -19.06 -26.80 2.90
CA TYR A 219 -18.00 -26.25 3.75
C TYR A 219 -17.99 -27.02 5.08
N SER A 220 -17.12 -28.00 5.17
CA SER A 220 -16.95 -28.75 6.41
C SER A 220 -15.94 -27.99 7.28
N SER A 221 -16.42 -27.41 8.36
CA SER A 221 -15.62 -26.79 9.43
C SER A 221 -14.85 -27.79 10.29
N SER A 222 -14.69 -29.00 9.82
CA SER A 222 -13.98 -30.06 10.52
C SER A 222 -13.24 -30.97 9.54
N GLY A 223 -11.93 -30.69 9.32
CA GLY A 223 -11.03 -31.64 8.69
C GLY A 223 -10.16 -31.11 7.56
N ASN A 224 -8.97 -30.74 7.86
CA ASN A 224 -7.67 -31.03 7.23
C ASN A 224 -7.33 -30.57 5.81
N SER A 225 -8.07 -29.75 5.08
CA SER A 225 -7.53 -29.10 3.89
C SER A 225 -7.95 -27.64 3.85
N SER A 226 -6.98 -26.73 4.01
CA SER A 226 -7.18 -25.28 3.84
C SER A 226 -7.11 -24.84 2.37
N ILE A 227 -6.88 -25.78 1.45
CA ILE A 227 -6.81 -25.51 0.01
C ILE A 227 -8.20 -25.27 -0.56
N VAL A 228 -8.37 -24.14 -1.23
CA VAL A 228 -9.59 -23.78 -1.95
C VAL A 228 -9.34 -23.74 -3.45
N ASN A 229 -10.38 -24.02 -4.24
CA ASN A 229 -10.38 -23.72 -5.66
C ASN A 229 -11.20 -22.44 -5.90
N PRO A 230 -10.57 -21.31 -6.25
CA PRO A 230 -11.26 -20.02 -6.43
C PRO A 230 -12.49 -20.12 -7.35
N ALA A 231 -12.42 -20.87 -8.43
CA ALA A 231 -13.54 -21.02 -9.36
C ALA A 231 -14.78 -21.71 -8.77
N LYS A 232 -14.64 -22.39 -7.64
CA LYS A 232 -15.74 -23.08 -6.91
C LYS A 232 -16.28 -22.29 -5.73
N LEU A 233 -15.68 -21.15 -5.39
CA LEU A 233 -16.12 -20.30 -4.30
C LEU A 233 -17.38 -19.49 -4.69
N PRO A 234 -18.20 -19.08 -3.72
CA PRO A 234 -19.16 -18.02 -3.92
C PRO A 234 -18.50 -16.76 -4.51
N ALA A 235 -19.25 -16.01 -5.32
CA ALA A 235 -18.70 -14.91 -6.11
C ALA A 235 -17.97 -13.85 -5.26
N ASP A 236 -18.52 -13.47 -4.12
CA ASP A 236 -17.93 -12.52 -3.19
C ASP A 236 -16.56 -12.97 -2.68
N ARG A 237 -16.41 -14.25 -2.35
CA ARG A 237 -15.16 -14.82 -1.83
C ARG A 237 -14.16 -15.14 -2.94
N ARG A 238 -14.67 -15.54 -4.11
CA ARG A 238 -13.85 -15.78 -5.30
C ARG A 238 -13.19 -14.48 -5.78
N ASP A 239 -14.01 -13.44 -5.93
CA ASP A 239 -13.56 -12.15 -6.43
C ASP A 239 -12.64 -11.44 -5.39
N ALA A 240 -12.84 -11.68 -4.08
CA ALA A 240 -12.02 -11.18 -2.98
C ALA A 240 -10.53 -11.53 -3.14
N ILE A 241 -10.20 -12.73 -3.63
CA ILE A 241 -8.81 -13.17 -3.87
C ILE A 241 -8.08 -12.27 -4.87
N CYS A 242 -8.76 -11.78 -5.89
CA CYS A 242 -8.18 -10.84 -6.85
C CYS A 242 -8.22 -9.41 -6.32
N MET A 243 -9.31 -9.06 -5.63
CA MET A 243 -9.55 -7.70 -5.11
C MET A 243 -8.53 -7.30 -4.05
N GLU A 244 -8.07 -8.23 -3.24
CA GLU A 244 -7.06 -8.00 -2.19
C GLU A 244 -5.85 -7.21 -2.71
N CYS A 245 -5.41 -7.45 -3.96
CA CYS A 245 -4.24 -6.81 -4.58
C CYS A 245 -4.59 -5.91 -5.79
N HIS A 246 -5.71 -6.14 -6.47
CA HIS A 246 -6.09 -5.45 -7.71
C HIS A 246 -7.21 -4.42 -7.52
N PHE A 247 -7.55 -4.10 -6.27
CA PHE A 247 -8.52 -3.06 -5.94
C PHE A 247 -7.97 -2.10 -4.88
N GLU A 248 -8.03 -0.82 -5.17
CA GLU A 248 -7.59 0.24 -4.25
C GLU A 248 -8.77 1.08 -3.74
N GLY A 249 -9.80 1.30 -4.56
CA GLY A 249 -10.88 2.22 -4.25
C GLY A 249 -10.41 3.68 -4.18
N THR A 250 -11.31 4.57 -3.77
CA THR A 250 -10.91 5.94 -3.43
C THR A 250 -10.29 5.99 -2.03
N VAL A 251 -10.86 5.23 -1.10
CA VAL A 251 -10.35 5.05 0.26
C VAL A 251 -10.58 3.61 0.70
N ALA A 252 -9.64 3.09 1.47
CA ALA A 252 -9.73 1.80 2.15
C ALA A 252 -9.63 2.02 3.66
N VAL A 253 -10.43 1.28 4.44
CA VAL A 253 -10.49 1.37 5.90
C VAL A 253 -10.36 -0.01 6.50
N ASP A 254 -9.30 -0.22 7.26
CA ASP A 254 -9.06 -1.48 7.97
C ASP A 254 -10.11 -1.72 9.06
N GLN A 255 -10.51 -2.97 9.22
CA GLN A 255 -11.40 -3.35 10.29
C GLN A 255 -10.66 -3.45 11.63
N PRO A 256 -11.32 -3.19 12.77
CA PRO A 256 -10.66 -3.17 14.07
C PRO A 256 -9.89 -4.44 14.36
N GLY A 257 -8.57 -4.30 14.60
CA GLY A 257 -7.69 -5.43 14.91
C GLY A 257 -7.46 -6.40 13.77
N LYS A 258 -7.81 -6.03 12.55
CA LYS A 258 -7.58 -6.79 11.31
C LYS A 258 -6.57 -6.09 10.42
N HIS A 259 -5.82 -6.87 9.66
CA HIS A 259 -4.88 -6.39 8.66
C HIS A 259 -5.06 -7.18 7.38
N LEU A 260 -4.97 -6.53 6.24
CA LEU A 260 -5.18 -7.17 4.94
C LEU A 260 -4.22 -8.35 4.71
N TYR A 261 -2.99 -8.28 5.20
CA TYR A 261 -2.02 -9.40 5.10
C TYR A 261 -2.42 -10.67 5.88
N GLN A 262 -3.46 -10.61 6.71
CA GLN A 262 -4.01 -11.77 7.43
C GLN A 262 -5.14 -12.46 6.64
N PHE A 263 -5.62 -11.85 5.55
CA PHE A 263 -6.67 -12.39 4.71
C PHE A 263 -6.31 -13.79 4.20
N GLN A 264 -7.27 -14.70 4.20
CA GLN A 264 -7.10 -16.04 3.68
C GLN A 264 -8.09 -16.31 2.54
N PRO A 265 -7.65 -16.98 1.45
CA PRO A 265 -8.54 -17.36 0.36
C PRO A 265 -9.79 -18.10 0.85
N GLY A 266 -10.95 -17.63 0.42
CA GLY A 266 -12.25 -18.16 0.86
C GLY A 266 -12.91 -17.39 2.01
N GLU A 267 -12.24 -16.45 2.63
CA GLU A 267 -12.83 -15.52 3.59
C GLU A 267 -13.48 -14.32 2.87
N ARG A 268 -14.19 -13.48 3.60
CA ARG A 268 -14.71 -12.22 3.08
C ARG A 268 -13.67 -11.13 3.23
N LEU A 269 -13.44 -10.40 2.17
CA LEU A 269 -12.50 -9.28 2.20
C LEU A 269 -12.98 -8.16 3.14
N SER A 270 -14.32 -7.95 3.22
CA SER A 270 -14.92 -6.97 4.12
C SER A 270 -14.76 -7.27 5.62
N ASP A 271 -14.35 -8.49 6.00
CA ASP A 271 -14.00 -8.80 7.39
C ASP A 271 -12.64 -8.20 7.79
N TYR A 272 -11.85 -7.73 6.81
CA TYR A 272 -10.51 -7.18 6.97
C TYR A 272 -10.42 -5.71 6.61
N ILE A 273 -11.11 -5.31 5.52
CA ILE A 273 -11.00 -3.97 4.96
C ILE A 273 -12.29 -3.58 4.25
N HIS A 274 -12.77 -2.36 4.46
CA HIS A 274 -13.85 -1.77 3.70
C HIS A 274 -13.31 -0.76 2.70
N TYR A 275 -13.77 -0.85 1.46
CA TYR A 275 -13.42 0.08 0.40
C TYR A 275 -14.57 1.05 0.12
N PHE A 276 -14.20 2.27 -0.22
CA PHE A 276 -15.13 3.33 -0.58
C PHE A 276 -14.76 3.95 -1.92
N LEU A 277 -15.78 4.33 -2.68
CA LEU A 277 -15.66 5.10 -3.90
C LEU A 277 -16.36 6.45 -3.71
N LEU A 278 -15.75 7.53 -4.18
CA LEU A 278 -16.39 8.82 -4.22
C LEU A 278 -17.31 8.86 -5.44
N SER A 279 -18.65 8.90 -5.23
CA SER A 279 -19.61 8.88 -6.32
C SER A 279 -19.76 10.26 -6.96
N GLY A 280 -19.80 10.30 -8.30
CA GLY A 280 -20.14 11.50 -9.06
C GLY A 280 -18.98 12.34 -9.57
N ASN A 281 -17.75 12.08 -9.16
CA ASN A 281 -16.61 12.86 -9.61
C ASN A 281 -15.46 11.99 -10.08
N GLN A 282 -15.00 12.25 -11.31
CA GLN A 282 -13.79 11.64 -11.86
C GLN A 282 -12.70 12.72 -11.95
N PRO A 283 -11.44 12.47 -11.55
CA PRO A 283 -10.37 13.44 -11.67
C PRO A 283 -10.15 13.89 -13.12
N GLU A 284 -9.82 15.16 -13.32
CA GLU A 284 -9.44 15.70 -14.64
C GLU A 284 -8.12 15.09 -15.15
N THR A 285 -7.28 14.62 -14.25
CA THR A 285 -6.08 13.84 -14.56
C THR A 285 -6.40 12.35 -14.57
N PRO A 286 -5.85 11.56 -15.49
CA PRO A 286 -6.03 10.12 -15.49
C PRO A 286 -5.34 9.52 -14.25
N GLN A 287 -6.10 9.33 -13.18
CA GLN A 287 -5.71 8.46 -12.09
C GLN A 287 -5.85 7.00 -12.54
N ALA A 288 -4.96 6.16 -12.06
CA ALA A 288 -5.07 4.73 -12.28
C ALA A 288 -6.36 4.22 -11.63
N LEU A 289 -7.35 3.89 -12.46
CA LEU A 289 -8.48 3.10 -11.98
C LEU A 289 -8.01 1.67 -11.77
N SER A 290 -8.28 1.11 -10.60
CA SER A 290 -8.04 -0.32 -10.38
C SER A 290 -8.84 -1.15 -11.38
N GLN A 291 -8.31 -2.32 -11.75
CA GLN A 291 -8.96 -3.22 -12.70
C GLN A 291 -10.36 -3.63 -12.22
N VAL A 292 -10.54 -3.81 -10.92
CA VAL A 292 -11.82 -4.19 -10.30
C VAL A 292 -12.85 -3.08 -10.44
N GLU A 293 -12.47 -1.86 -10.11
CA GLU A 293 -13.34 -0.69 -10.24
C GLU A 293 -13.73 -0.46 -11.71
N ALA A 294 -12.75 -0.44 -12.61
CA ALA A 294 -12.98 -0.27 -14.02
C ALA A 294 -13.91 -1.37 -14.59
N LEU A 295 -13.70 -2.64 -14.21
CA LEU A 295 -14.56 -3.74 -14.64
C LEU A 295 -15.99 -3.60 -14.12
N SER A 296 -16.17 -3.12 -12.89
CA SER A 296 -17.51 -2.91 -12.30
C SER A 296 -18.36 -1.91 -13.09
N LEU A 297 -17.70 -0.97 -13.78
CA LEU A 297 -18.33 0.04 -14.65
C LEU A 297 -18.64 -0.49 -16.06
N SER A 298 -18.15 -1.67 -16.43
CA SER A 298 -18.39 -2.25 -17.76
C SER A 298 -19.81 -2.77 -17.91
N GLU A 299 -20.43 -2.59 -19.08
CA GLU A 299 -21.72 -3.20 -19.41
C GLU A 299 -21.64 -4.73 -19.39
N CYS A 300 -20.49 -5.31 -19.76
CA CYS A 300 -20.26 -6.74 -19.71
C CYS A 300 -20.46 -7.29 -18.30
N LYS A 301 -19.77 -6.72 -17.31
CA LYS A 301 -19.89 -7.15 -15.89
C LYS A 301 -21.31 -6.88 -15.36
N ARG A 302 -21.87 -5.69 -15.59
CA ARG A 302 -23.21 -5.32 -15.09
C ARG A 302 -24.31 -6.25 -15.59
N ARG A 303 -24.23 -6.72 -16.85
CA ARG A 303 -25.24 -7.63 -17.43
C ARG A 303 -24.95 -9.10 -17.15
N SER A 304 -23.69 -9.47 -16.96
CA SER A 304 -23.30 -10.86 -16.69
C SER A 304 -23.38 -11.21 -15.20
N GLY A 305 -23.30 -10.19 -14.32
CA GLY A 305 -23.28 -10.39 -12.87
C GLY A 305 -22.14 -11.31 -12.44
N ASP A 306 -22.44 -12.26 -11.59
CA ASP A 306 -21.45 -13.19 -11.01
C ASP A 306 -20.89 -14.22 -11.99
N ARG A 307 -21.49 -14.36 -13.18
CA ARG A 307 -20.96 -15.22 -14.25
C ARG A 307 -19.65 -14.67 -14.84
N MET A 308 -19.43 -13.34 -14.77
CA MET A 308 -18.22 -12.70 -15.26
C MET A 308 -17.33 -12.31 -14.09
N TRP A 309 -16.12 -12.81 -14.10
CA TRP A 309 -15.07 -12.53 -13.10
C TRP A 309 -13.70 -12.49 -13.78
N CYS A 310 -12.64 -12.23 -13.03
CA CYS A 310 -11.30 -12.09 -13.60
C CYS A 310 -10.87 -13.33 -14.40
N GLY A 311 -11.14 -14.54 -13.89
CA GLY A 311 -10.82 -15.80 -14.56
C GLY A 311 -11.66 -16.09 -15.84
N SER A 312 -12.70 -15.28 -16.13
CA SER A 312 -13.38 -15.40 -17.43
C SER A 312 -12.50 -14.97 -18.59
N CYS A 313 -11.53 -14.11 -18.34
CA CYS A 313 -10.62 -13.55 -19.35
C CYS A 313 -9.15 -13.88 -19.09
N HIS A 314 -8.75 -14.01 -17.83
CA HIS A 314 -7.37 -14.27 -17.41
C HIS A 314 -7.19 -15.70 -16.93
N ASP A 315 -6.07 -16.31 -17.30
CA ASP A 315 -5.55 -17.49 -16.62
C ASP A 315 -4.50 -17.01 -15.59
N PRO A 316 -4.76 -17.16 -14.28
CA PRO A 316 -3.80 -16.73 -13.27
C PRO A 316 -2.51 -17.56 -13.25
N HIS A 317 -2.50 -18.73 -13.88
CA HIS A 317 -1.35 -19.63 -13.90
C HIS A 317 -0.44 -19.46 -15.12
N ALA A 318 -0.88 -18.68 -16.12
CA ALA A 318 -0.11 -18.48 -17.35
C ALA A 318 -0.41 -17.13 -18.01
N GLU A 319 0.61 -16.53 -18.59
CA GLU A 319 0.44 -15.35 -19.44
C GLU A 319 0.62 -15.75 -20.91
N PRO A 320 -0.27 -15.30 -21.83
CA PRO A 320 -0.06 -15.51 -23.24
C PRO A 320 1.20 -14.76 -23.70
N ALA A 321 1.94 -15.34 -24.64
CA ALA A 321 3.06 -14.67 -25.28
C ALA A 321 2.59 -13.37 -25.96
N ALA A 322 3.49 -12.42 -26.13
CA ALA A 322 3.14 -11.08 -26.63
C ALA A 322 2.44 -11.14 -27.99
N GLU A 323 2.92 -11.99 -28.87
CA GLU A 323 2.38 -12.24 -30.21
C GLU A 323 1.01 -12.96 -30.20
N GLU A 324 0.70 -13.71 -29.17
CA GLU A 324 -0.53 -14.46 -28.99
C GLU A 324 -1.65 -13.69 -28.28
N LYS A 325 -1.31 -12.59 -27.58
CA LYS A 325 -2.25 -11.85 -26.73
C LYS A 325 -3.54 -11.46 -27.43
N ALA A 326 -3.44 -10.93 -28.64
CA ALA A 326 -4.62 -10.50 -29.40
C ALA A 326 -5.58 -11.65 -29.67
N ALA A 327 -5.06 -12.79 -30.13
CA ALA A 327 -5.85 -13.98 -30.43
C ALA A 327 -6.42 -14.61 -29.15
N TYR A 328 -5.62 -14.66 -28.08
CA TYR A 328 -6.03 -15.18 -26.81
C TYR A 328 -7.21 -14.39 -26.22
N TYR A 329 -7.11 -13.08 -26.11
CA TYR A 329 -8.21 -12.27 -25.56
C TYR A 329 -9.42 -12.19 -26.51
N ARG A 330 -9.20 -12.20 -27.83
CA ARG A 330 -10.29 -12.32 -28.79
C ARG A 330 -11.13 -13.57 -28.52
N SER A 331 -10.51 -14.72 -28.28
CA SER A 331 -11.23 -15.97 -27.98
C SER A 331 -12.11 -15.82 -26.71
N LYS A 332 -11.65 -15.08 -25.70
CA LYS A 332 -12.44 -14.81 -24.47
C LYS A 332 -13.67 -13.95 -24.78
N CYS A 333 -13.55 -12.94 -25.64
CA CYS A 333 -14.67 -12.11 -26.06
C CYS A 333 -15.70 -12.94 -26.87
N LEU A 334 -15.23 -13.83 -27.73
CA LEU A 334 -16.09 -14.67 -28.58
C LEU A 334 -16.90 -15.71 -27.80
N ASN A 335 -16.48 -16.11 -26.61
CA ASN A 335 -17.27 -16.97 -25.72
C ASN A 335 -18.68 -16.40 -25.43
N CYS A 336 -18.81 -15.06 -25.44
CA CYS A 336 -20.09 -14.38 -25.21
C CYS A 336 -20.65 -13.76 -26.49
N HIS A 337 -19.80 -13.18 -27.36
CA HIS A 337 -20.24 -12.42 -28.53
C HIS A 337 -20.42 -13.29 -29.79
N GLY A 338 -19.77 -14.43 -29.85
CA GLY A 338 -19.82 -15.32 -31.03
C GLY A 338 -19.12 -14.76 -32.28
N GLU A 339 -18.65 -15.64 -33.15
CA GLU A 339 -17.88 -15.27 -34.34
C GLU A 339 -18.73 -14.48 -35.35
N ALA A 340 -20.01 -14.85 -35.55
CA ALA A 340 -20.92 -14.15 -36.44
C ALA A 340 -21.11 -12.67 -36.08
N PHE A 341 -21.16 -12.35 -34.76
CA PHE A 341 -21.21 -10.97 -34.29
C PHE A 341 -19.92 -10.23 -34.64
N ALA A 342 -18.77 -10.82 -34.33
CA ALA A 342 -17.47 -10.20 -34.56
C ALA A 342 -17.24 -9.91 -36.05
N THR A 343 -17.53 -10.87 -36.93
CA THR A 343 -17.40 -10.72 -38.37
C THR A 343 -18.31 -9.64 -38.95
N LYS A 344 -19.56 -9.54 -38.44
CA LYS A 344 -20.51 -8.51 -38.88
C LYS A 344 -20.09 -7.10 -38.49
N HIS A 345 -19.54 -6.93 -37.25
CA HIS A 345 -19.24 -5.61 -36.70
C HIS A 345 -17.82 -5.14 -37.01
N HIS A 346 -16.86 -6.06 -37.14
CA HIS A 346 -15.44 -5.77 -37.32
C HIS A 346 -14.77 -6.81 -38.24
N PRO A 347 -15.15 -6.89 -39.54
CA PRO A 347 -14.73 -7.99 -40.42
C PRO A 347 -13.20 -8.09 -40.56
N ASP A 348 -12.49 -6.97 -40.50
CA ASP A 348 -11.04 -6.91 -40.73
C ASP A 348 -10.20 -6.78 -39.45
N LYS A 349 -10.84 -6.90 -38.25
CA LYS A 349 -10.14 -6.65 -36.99
C LYS A 349 -10.12 -7.88 -36.09
N THR A 350 -8.91 -8.28 -35.74
CA THR A 350 -8.65 -9.48 -34.90
C THR A 350 -8.40 -9.16 -33.43
N ASP A 351 -8.03 -7.92 -33.11
CA ASP A 351 -7.74 -7.50 -31.75
C ASP A 351 -8.85 -6.59 -31.18
N CYS A 352 -9.73 -7.18 -30.38
CA CYS A 352 -10.82 -6.48 -29.72
C CYS A 352 -10.29 -5.51 -28.63
N THR A 353 -9.21 -5.88 -27.97
CA THR A 353 -8.71 -5.14 -26.80
C THR A 353 -8.14 -3.79 -27.20
N LYS A 354 -7.50 -3.69 -28.34
CA LYS A 354 -6.89 -2.45 -28.84
C LYS A 354 -7.87 -1.28 -28.92
N CYS A 355 -9.15 -1.56 -29.18
CA CYS A 355 -10.18 -0.53 -29.27
C CYS A 355 -11.07 -0.48 -28.03
N HIS A 356 -11.51 -1.63 -27.50
CA HIS A 356 -12.47 -1.70 -26.41
C HIS A 356 -11.81 -1.61 -25.02
N MET A 357 -10.50 -1.86 -24.92
CA MET A 357 -9.71 -1.84 -23.71
C MET A 357 -8.37 -1.12 -23.94
N PRO A 358 -8.37 0.15 -24.40
CA PRO A 358 -7.13 0.85 -24.70
C PRO A 358 -6.23 0.96 -23.46
N ALA A 359 -4.93 1.09 -23.68
CA ALA A 359 -3.99 1.38 -22.62
C ALA A 359 -4.31 2.76 -22.00
N LEU A 360 -4.29 2.85 -20.68
CA LEU A 360 -4.43 4.08 -19.92
C LEU A 360 -3.04 4.45 -19.39
N PRO A 361 -2.49 5.59 -19.81
CA PRO A 361 -1.29 6.10 -19.18
C PRO A 361 -1.62 6.53 -17.75
N SER A 362 -0.92 5.96 -16.77
CA SER A 362 -0.95 6.41 -15.40
C SER A 362 0.28 7.28 -15.13
N LYS A 363 0.07 8.47 -14.54
CA LYS A 363 1.17 9.36 -14.12
C LYS A 363 1.37 9.35 -12.60
N ASP A 364 0.43 8.84 -11.87
CA ASP A 364 0.33 8.94 -10.41
C ASP A 364 0.75 7.67 -9.66
N VAL A 365 0.79 6.52 -10.34
CA VAL A 365 1.32 5.29 -9.77
C VAL A 365 2.34 4.69 -10.73
N ALA A 366 3.56 4.65 -10.28
CA ALA A 366 4.74 4.23 -11.05
C ALA A 366 4.65 2.84 -11.69
N HIS A 367 3.71 2.01 -11.25
CA HIS A 367 3.65 0.59 -11.60
C HIS A 367 2.38 0.18 -12.35
N THR A 368 1.44 1.10 -12.56
CA THR A 368 0.11 0.78 -13.07
C THR A 368 -0.19 1.40 -14.44
N GLU A 369 0.54 1.01 -15.47
CA GLU A 369 -0.01 1.16 -16.79
C GLU A 369 -1.05 0.07 -16.99
N GLY A 370 -2.32 0.44 -16.90
CA GLY A 370 -3.46 -0.45 -16.98
C GLY A 370 -4.12 -0.42 -18.34
N THR A 371 -4.62 -1.57 -18.78
CA THR A 371 -5.62 -1.66 -19.82
C THR A 371 -6.97 -1.22 -19.26
N ASP A 372 -7.76 -0.44 -20.02
CA ASP A 372 -9.08 0.03 -19.60
C ASP A 372 -10.09 -1.12 -19.46
N HIS A 373 -10.31 -1.61 -18.24
CA HIS A 373 -11.24 -2.69 -17.96
C HIS A 373 -12.72 -2.27 -17.98
N ARG A 374 -13.04 -1.00 -18.31
CA ARG A 374 -14.43 -0.58 -18.53
C ARG A 374 -15.05 -1.19 -19.79
N ILE A 375 -14.24 -1.75 -20.66
CA ILE A 375 -14.66 -2.47 -21.90
C ILE A 375 -15.69 -1.64 -22.67
N ARG A 376 -15.25 -0.54 -23.26
CA ARG A 376 -16.14 0.49 -23.83
C ARG A 376 -16.85 -0.03 -25.09
N ARG A 377 -18.16 0.17 -25.14
CA ARG A 377 -18.95 -0.15 -26.34
C ARG A 377 -18.55 0.75 -27.54
N TYR A 378 -18.25 2.00 -27.28
CA TYR A 378 -17.88 3.01 -28.27
C TYR A 378 -16.56 3.68 -27.89
N PRO A 379 -15.42 3.14 -28.31
CA PRO A 379 -14.11 3.60 -27.85
C PRO A 379 -13.77 5.05 -28.21
N ASN A 380 -14.35 5.58 -29.31
CA ASN A 380 -13.93 6.89 -29.88
C ASN A 380 -14.97 8.01 -29.78
N THR A 381 -16.13 7.81 -29.16
CA THR A 381 -17.26 8.74 -29.31
C THR A 381 -17.58 9.64 -28.12
N ARG A 382 -16.94 9.45 -26.99
CA ARG A 382 -17.00 10.39 -25.86
C ARG A 382 -15.66 10.42 -25.15
N PRO A 383 -15.15 11.62 -24.78
CA PRO A 383 -14.22 11.71 -23.69
C PRO A 383 -14.78 10.83 -22.56
N LEU A 384 -13.92 10.14 -21.85
CA LEU A 384 -14.33 9.49 -20.61
C LEU A 384 -15.14 10.52 -19.83
N PRO A 385 -16.30 10.16 -19.25
CA PRO A 385 -16.84 11.00 -18.19
C PRO A 385 -15.64 11.24 -17.29
N GLN A 386 -15.16 12.47 -17.27
CA GLN A 386 -14.06 12.83 -16.41
C GLN A 386 -14.56 12.52 -15.01
N LEU A 387 -13.91 11.59 -14.31
CA LEU A 387 -14.04 11.49 -12.89
C LEU A 387 -13.43 12.78 -12.35
N GLN A 388 -14.22 13.82 -12.22
CA GLN A 388 -13.78 15.04 -11.60
C GLN A 388 -13.71 14.77 -10.10
N VAL A 389 -12.52 14.60 -9.57
CA VAL A 389 -12.26 14.85 -8.14
C VAL A 389 -12.04 16.38 -7.97
N ARG A 390 -13.02 17.13 -8.34
CA ARG A 390 -13.38 18.29 -7.54
C ARG A 390 -14.49 17.79 -6.64
N GLY A 391 -14.17 17.63 -5.35
CA GLY A 391 -15.22 17.35 -4.39
C GLY A 391 -16.29 18.40 -4.57
N THR A 392 -17.38 18.02 -5.27
CA THR A 392 -18.61 18.76 -5.07
C THR A 392 -18.88 18.61 -3.59
N PRO A 393 -18.96 19.70 -2.81
CA PRO A 393 -19.34 19.58 -1.41
C PRO A 393 -20.59 18.69 -1.37
N GLY A 394 -20.49 17.50 -0.71
CA GLY A 394 -21.59 16.56 -0.65
C GLY A 394 -21.62 15.42 -1.69
N ALA A 395 -20.56 15.18 -2.48
CA ALA A 395 -20.48 13.95 -3.27
C ALA A 395 -20.50 12.73 -2.33
N PRO A 396 -21.51 11.83 -2.41
CA PRO A 396 -21.62 10.75 -1.44
C PRO A 396 -20.48 9.74 -1.60
N LEU A 397 -19.86 9.40 -0.48
CA LEU A 397 -18.95 8.27 -0.38
C LEU A 397 -19.81 6.99 -0.34
N VAL A 398 -19.52 6.04 -1.22
CA VAL A 398 -20.28 4.80 -1.32
C VAL A 398 -19.38 3.60 -1.06
N SER A 399 -19.84 2.67 -0.22
CA SER A 399 -19.15 1.41 0.03
C SER A 399 -19.12 0.54 -1.24
N PHE A 400 -17.99 -0.13 -1.45
CA PHE A 400 -17.78 -1.04 -2.58
C PHE A 400 -17.14 -2.35 -2.07
N PRO A 401 -17.54 -3.53 -2.60
CA PRO A 401 -18.64 -3.72 -3.55
C PRO A 401 -20.02 -3.41 -2.91
N LYS A 402 -21.01 -3.16 -3.74
CA LYS A 402 -22.37 -2.82 -3.25
C LYS A 402 -22.99 -3.89 -2.36
N SER A 403 -22.58 -5.15 -2.52
CA SER A 403 -22.98 -6.26 -1.64
C SER A 403 -22.62 -6.02 -0.18
N ASP A 404 -21.56 -5.27 0.07
CA ASP A 404 -21.01 -5.03 1.41
C ASP A 404 -21.45 -3.67 1.98
N ALA A 405 -22.29 -2.92 1.25
CA ALA A 405 -22.74 -1.59 1.67
C ALA A 405 -23.46 -1.58 3.03
N SER A 406 -24.14 -2.67 3.38
CA SER A 406 -24.82 -2.83 4.69
C SER A 406 -23.87 -3.21 5.83
N LEU A 407 -22.60 -3.53 5.53
CA LEU A 407 -21.59 -3.91 6.51
C LEU A 407 -20.74 -2.71 6.96
N ALA A 408 -20.68 -1.66 6.14
CA ALA A 408 -19.94 -0.44 6.48
C ALA A 408 -20.64 0.30 7.64
N THR A 409 -19.85 0.64 8.65
CA THR A 409 -20.31 1.26 9.90
C THR A 409 -20.07 2.78 9.90
N THR A 410 -20.62 3.49 10.89
CA THR A 410 -20.32 4.91 11.14
C THR A 410 -18.80 5.13 11.28
N ARG A 411 -18.09 4.21 11.94
CA ARG A 411 -16.63 4.19 12.06
C ARG A 411 -15.95 4.23 10.70
N ASP A 412 -16.37 3.36 9.81
CA ASP A 412 -15.71 3.23 8.50
C ASP A 412 -15.90 4.50 7.66
N PHE A 413 -17.10 5.09 7.68
CA PHE A 413 -17.34 6.37 7.04
C PHE A 413 -16.54 7.51 7.67
N ALA A 414 -16.42 7.55 9.00
CA ALA A 414 -15.62 8.55 9.71
C ALA A 414 -14.15 8.53 9.25
N LEU A 415 -13.54 7.36 9.26
CA LEU A 415 -12.13 7.19 8.86
C LEU A 415 -11.91 7.40 7.35
N ALA A 416 -12.89 7.01 6.53
CA ALA A 416 -12.82 7.27 5.11
C ALA A 416 -12.89 8.77 4.79
N TRP A 417 -13.79 9.51 5.42
CA TRP A 417 -13.88 10.96 5.25
C TRP A 417 -12.67 11.68 5.82
N GLU A 418 -12.12 11.22 6.94
CA GLU A 418 -10.88 11.76 7.48
C GLU A 418 -9.71 11.60 6.49
N THR A 419 -9.57 10.42 5.88
CA THR A 419 -8.56 10.17 4.85
C THR A 419 -8.70 11.15 3.68
N LEU A 420 -9.93 11.43 3.23
CA LEU A 420 -10.20 12.42 2.19
C LEU A 420 -9.87 13.85 2.64
N ALA A 421 -10.14 14.17 3.90
CA ALA A 421 -9.78 15.47 4.49
C ALA A 421 -8.26 15.69 4.53
N GLN A 422 -7.50 14.64 4.81
CA GLN A 422 -6.03 14.69 4.77
C GLN A 422 -5.49 14.87 3.35
N ARG A 423 -6.19 14.33 2.35
CA ARG A 423 -5.90 14.54 0.92
C ARG A 423 -6.40 15.90 0.40
N ASN A 424 -6.87 16.78 1.28
CA ASN A 424 -7.40 18.10 0.97
C ASN A 424 -8.62 18.07 0.00
N VAL A 425 -9.44 17.03 0.08
CA VAL A 425 -10.71 17.02 -0.66
C VAL A 425 -11.64 18.06 -0.05
N GLU A 426 -12.18 18.93 -0.88
CA GLU A 426 -13.03 20.05 -0.44
C GLU A 426 -14.27 19.55 0.32
N GLY A 427 -14.55 20.13 1.48
CA GLY A 427 -15.68 19.78 2.33
C GLY A 427 -15.49 18.51 3.16
N ALA A 428 -14.45 17.71 2.90
CA ALA A 428 -14.25 16.44 3.60
C ALA A 428 -13.99 16.62 5.10
N SER A 429 -13.31 17.69 5.52
CA SER A 429 -12.99 17.92 6.93
C SER A 429 -14.25 18.09 7.81
N GLN A 430 -15.26 18.81 7.31
CA GLN A 430 -16.51 19.02 8.05
C GLN A 430 -17.29 17.71 8.18
N VAL A 431 -17.40 16.96 7.08
CA VAL A 431 -18.10 15.67 7.06
C VAL A 431 -17.36 14.66 7.95
N ALA A 432 -16.02 14.63 7.90
CA ALA A 432 -15.23 13.77 8.77
C ALA A 432 -15.48 14.04 10.25
N GLU A 433 -15.52 15.32 10.65
CA GLU A 433 -15.77 15.71 12.04
C GLU A 433 -17.13 15.22 12.53
N GLU A 434 -18.19 15.39 11.72
CA GLU A 434 -19.55 14.92 12.07
C GLU A 434 -19.57 13.41 12.31
N TYR A 435 -19.04 12.64 11.36
CA TYR A 435 -18.94 11.17 11.48
C TYR A 435 -18.04 10.72 12.62
N LEU A 436 -16.89 11.38 12.85
CA LEU A 436 -15.99 11.04 13.96
C LEU A 436 -16.65 11.25 15.32
N ARG A 437 -17.37 12.36 15.50
CA ARG A 437 -18.12 12.62 16.75
C ARG A 437 -19.21 11.58 16.99
N GLU A 438 -19.90 11.16 15.94
CA GLU A 438 -20.93 10.12 16.02
C GLU A 438 -20.31 8.75 16.31
N ALA A 439 -19.27 8.36 15.56
CA ALA A 439 -18.58 7.09 15.74
C ALA A 439 -17.97 6.94 17.14
N VAL A 440 -17.37 8.01 17.70
CA VAL A 440 -16.84 8.00 19.07
C VAL A 440 -17.95 7.87 20.13
N LYS A 441 -19.16 8.36 19.88
CA LYS A 441 -20.30 8.11 20.78
C LYS A 441 -20.74 6.65 20.75
N GLU A 442 -20.68 6.02 19.57
CA GLU A 442 -21.05 4.61 19.40
C GLU A 442 -19.97 3.64 19.89
N GLN A 443 -18.69 3.97 19.64
CA GLN A 443 -17.53 3.12 19.87
C GLN A 443 -16.45 3.89 20.63
N GLY A 444 -16.75 4.27 21.87
CA GLY A 444 -15.92 5.18 22.66
C GLY A 444 -14.50 4.72 23.00
N ASP A 445 -14.17 3.44 22.82
CA ASP A 445 -12.88 2.84 23.15
C ASP A 445 -12.07 2.40 21.89
N ASP A 446 -12.40 2.92 20.71
CA ASP A 446 -11.58 2.73 19.50
C ASP A 446 -10.45 3.76 19.48
N PRO A 447 -9.17 3.33 19.64
CA PRO A 447 -8.04 4.26 19.71
C PRO A 447 -7.82 5.02 18.40
N VAL A 448 -8.19 4.45 17.25
CA VAL A 448 -8.06 5.09 15.94
C VAL A 448 -9.04 6.25 15.83
N LEU A 449 -10.31 6.01 16.17
CA LEU A 449 -11.33 7.08 16.18
C LEU A 449 -10.99 8.21 17.15
N LEU A 450 -10.53 7.85 18.38
CA LEU A 450 -10.14 8.84 19.39
C LEU A 450 -8.96 9.68 18.91
N ALA A 451 -7.94 9.08 18.29
CA ALA A 451 -6.78 9.79 17.75
C ALA A 451 -7.18 10.74 16.61
N SER A 452 -8.06 10.27 15.73
CA SER A 452 -8.58 11.04 14.60
C SER A 452 -9.40 12.24 15.07
N LEU A 453 -10.30 12.04 16.03
CA LEU A 453 -11.08 13.14 16.61
C LEU A 453 -10.17 14.11 17.37
N GLY A 454 -9.20 13.61 18.16
CA GLY A 454 -8.20 14.43 18.86
C GLY A 454 -7.45 15.37 17.91
N PHE A 455 -7.10 14.89 16.73
CA PHE A 455 -6.44 15.72 15.72
C PHE A 455 -7.37 16.80 15.15
N VAL A 456 -8.62 16.50 14.91
CA VAL A 456 -9.62 17.49 14.48
C VAL A 456 -9.81 18.56 15.54
N GLU A 457 -9.98 18.18 16.81
CA GLU A 457 -10.11 19.11 17.94
C GLU A 457 -8.87 20.00 18.08
N GLN A 458 -7.67 19.42 17.94
CA GLN A 458 -6.42 20.18 17.98
C GLN A 458 -6.32 21.20 16.83
N LYS A 459 -6.77 20.85 15.63
CA LYS A 459 -6.81 21.78 14.48
C LYS A 459 -7.76 22.95 14.71
N HIS A 460 -8.87 22.70 15.40
CA HIS A 460 -9.85 23.75 15.77
C HIS A 460 -9.44 24.57 16.99
N GLY A 461 -8.31 24.24 17.63
CA GLY A 461 -7.82 24.94 18.81
C GLY A 461 -8.47 24.51 20.13
N HIS A 462 -9.24 23.42 20.11
CA HIS A 462 -9.85 22.82 21.31
C HIS A 462 -8.82 21.94 22.01
N GLU A 463 -7.73 22.56 22.50
CA GLU A 463 -6.55 21.84 23.01
C GLU A 463 -6.84 20.96 24.23
N LYS A 464 -7.84 21.31 25.05
CA LYS A 464 -8.23 20.51 26.20
C LYS A 464 -8.89 19.21 25.78
N GLU A 465 -9.86 19.30 24.89
CA GLU A 465 -10.58 18.14 24.32
C GLU A 465 -9.61 17.21 23.57
N ALA A 466 -8.72 17.78 22.78
CA ALA A 466 -7.67 17.03 22.07
C ALA A 466 -6.76 16.28 23.06
N ARG A 467 -6.34 16.93 24.16
CA ARG A 467 -5.53 16.32 25.21
C ARG A 467 -6.24 15.12 25.84
N ASP A 468 -7.50 15.30 26.28
CA ASP A 468 -8.29 14.26 26.92
C ASP A 468 -8.45 13.03 25.98
N LEU A 469 -8.62 13.28 24.69
CA LEU A 469 -8.70 12.23 23.66
C LEU A 469 -7.37 11.48 23.50
N TYR A 470 -6.24 12.19 23.34
CA TYR A 470 -4.94 11.55 23.18
C TYR A 470 -4.50 10.78 24.43
N GLU A 471 -4.80 11.28 25.64
CA GLU A 471 -4.56 10.54 26.87
C GLU A 471 -5.36 9.23 26.94
N ARG A 472 -6.61 9.25 26.46
CA ARG A 472 -7.42 8.02 26.34
C ARG A 472 -6.81 7.06 25.33
N VAL A 473 -6.35 7.55 24.16
CA VAL A 473 -5.63 6.72 23.18
C VAL A 473 -4.45 6.02 23.82
N LEU A 474 -3.58 6.75 24.54
CA LEU A 474 -2.38 6.19 25.15
C LEU A 474 -2.67 5.23 26.31
N LYS A 475 -3.84 5.31 26.93
CA LYS A 475 -4.30 4.29 27.91
C LYS A 475 -4.73 3.00 27.22
N LEU A 476 -5.34 3.09 26.04
CA LEU A 476 -5.80 1.94 25.24
C LEU A 476 -4.65 1.30 24.44
N ASP A 477 -3.82 2.13 23.84
CA ASP A 477 -2.63 1.76 23.07
C ASP A 477 -1.41 2.61 23.46
N PRO A 478 -0.59 2.15 24.42
CA PRO A 478 0.63 2.85 24.82
C PRO A 478 1.68 3.01 23.72
N LEU A 479 1.53 2.31 22.59
CA LEU A 479 2.43 2.35 21.45
C LEU A 479 1.95 3.29 20.32
N ALA A 480 0.83 3.99 20.51
CA ALA A 480 0.26 4.94 19.54
C ALA A 480 1.18 6.16 19.33
N ASN A 481 2.09 6.07 18.36
CA ASN A 481 3.13 7.07 18.11
C ASN A 481 2.56 8.45 17.74
N ASP A 482 1.47 8.49 16.97
CA ASP A 482 0.84 9.74 16.55
C ASP A 482 0.22 10.47 17.73
N ALA A 483 -0.54 9.76 18.56
CA ALA A 483 -1.14 10.34 19.77
C ALA A 483 -0.05 10.84 20.76
N ALA A 484 1.02 10.07 20.95
CA ALA A 484 2.15 10.49 21.77
C ALA A 484 2.86 11.75 21.20
N THR A 485 3.00 11.82 19.88
CA THR A 485 3.62 12.98 19.23
C THR A 485 2.75 14.23 19.38
N ASP A 486 1.46 14.12 19.12
CA ASP A 486 0.54 15.25 19.16
C ASP A 486 0.26 15.73 20.60
N LEU A 487 0.10 14.80 21.55
CA LEU A 487 0.03 15.16 22.96
C LEU A 487 1.30 15.88 23.42
N GLY A 488 2.48 15.41 22.97
CA GLY A 488 3.75 16.09 23.26
C GLY A 488 3.79 17.54 22.73
N ILE A 489 3.14 17.82 21.59
CA ILE A 489 3.01 19.19 21.08
C ILE A 489 2.13 20.04 22.02
N LEU A 490 1.00 19.49 22.49
CA LEU A 490 0.11 20.19 23.42
C LEU A 490 0.80 20.43 24.77
N GLU A 491 1.57 19.45 25.26
CA GLU A 491 2.37 19.58 26.48
C GLU A 491 3.41 20.70 26.34
N ALA A 492 4.15 20.74 25.23
CA ALA A 492 5.15 21.78 24.99
C ALA A 492 4.50 23.19 24.90
N ARG A 493 3.34 23.30 24.25
CA ARG A 493 2.59 24.58 24.15
C ARG A 493 2.09 25.07 25.51
N SER A 494 1.69 24.16 26.39
CA SER A 494 1.25 24.49 27.75
C SER A 494 2.41 24.79 28.73
N GLY A 495 3.67 24.64 28.27
CA GLY A 495 4.87 24.85 29.07
C GLY A 495 5.37 23.60 29.79
N ASN A 496 4.71 22.45 29.69
CA ASN A 496 5.17 21.19 30.23
C ASN A 496 6.19 20.51 29.32
N LEU A 497 7.36 21.15 29.19
CA LEU A 497 8.41 20.66 28.29
C LEU A 497 8.92 19.27 28.70
N ARG A 498 8.91 18.95 29.99
CA ARG A 498 9.32 17.61 30.46
C ARG A 498 8.38 16.53 29.95
N GLY A 499 7.06 16.69 30.09
CA GLY A 499 6.07 15.76 29.60
C GLY A 499 6.15 15.61 28.07
N ALA A 500 6.35 16.72 27.36
CA ALA A 500 6.56 16.70 25.91
C ALA A 500 7.77 15.85 25.51
N VAL A 501 8.92 16.05 26.16
CA VAL A 501 10.16 15.29 25.88
C VAL A 501 9.96 13.80 26.15
N GLU A 502 9.32 13.41 27.25
CA GLU A 502 9.06 12.00 27.58
C GLU A 502 8.20 11.33 26.49
N LEU A 503 7.12 11.97 26.03
CA LEU A 503 6.25 11.48 24.97
C LEU A 503 6.98 11.37 23.63
N TRP A 504 7.67 12.43 23.20
CA TRP A 504 8.42 12.45 21.94
C TRP A 504 9.57 11.45 21.94
N GLN A 505 10.26 11.27 23.06
CA GLN A 505 11.37 10.32 23.17
C GLN A 505 10.88 8.88 23.01
N GLY A 506 9.74 8.54 23.64
CA GLY A 506 9.07 7.25 23.45
C GLY A 506 8.71 6.99 21.98
N ALA A 507 8.05 7.95 21.33
CA ALA A 507 7.67 7.86 19.93
C ALA A 507 8.90 7.79 19.00
N PHE A 508 9.90 8.66 19.19
CA PHE A 508 11.09 8.70 18.34
C PHE A 508 11.98 7.47 18.47
N ASN A 509 12.05 6.85 19.65
CA ASN A 509 12.77 5.58 19.82
C ASN A 509 12.14 4.44 18.99
N ARG A 510 10.83 4.44 18.87
CA ARG A 510 10.10 3.46 18.06
C ARG A 510 10.14 3.79 16.56
N VAL A 511 10.07 5.08 16.18
CA VAL A 511 9.95 5.54 14.79
C VAL A 511 10.96 6.67 14.48
N PRO A 512 12.28 6.38 14.51
CA PRO A 512 13.34 7.39 14.45
C PRO A 512 13.47 8.10 13.09
N TYR A 513 12.85 7.59 12.04
CA TYR A 513 12.80 8.24 10.73
C TYR A 513 11.77 9.39 10.64
N ARG A 514 10.95 9.60 11.67
CA ARG A 514 10.07 10.77 11.79
C ARG A 514 10.89 12.00 12.19
N SER A 515 11.53 12.63 11.19
CA SER A 515 12.48 13.72 11.38
C SER A 515 11.95 14.86 12.24
N ALA A 516 10.65 15.21 12.09
CA ALA A 516 10.04 16.30 12.87
C ALA A 516 10.05 16.03 14.39
N VAL A 517 9.81 14.80 14.82
CA VAL A 517 9.83 14.42 16.26
C VAL A 517 11.26 14.51 16.81
N GLY A 518 12.24 14.01 16.04
CA GLY A 518 13.65 14.12 16.42
C GLY A 518 14.13 15.57 16.50
N MET A 519 13.65 16.44 15.62
CA MET A 519 13.95 17.87 15.66
C MET A 519 13.31 18.57 16.85
N ASN A 520 12.06 18.23 17.21
CA ASN A 520 11.43 18.76 18.42
C ASN A 520 12.24 18.42 19.67
N LEU A 521 12.72 17.17 19.78
CA LEU A 521 13.62 16.75 20.85
C LEU A 521 14.94 17.53 20.84
N ALA A 522 15.57 17.65 19.68
CA ALA A 522 16.83 18.39 19.55
C ALA A 522 16.67 19.86 19.99
N LEU A 523 15.61 20.51 19.56
CA LEU A 523 15.32 21.89 19.94
C LEU A 523 15.02 22.02 21.43
N ALA A 524 14.23 21.12 22.02
CA ALA A 524 13.93 21.12 23.45
C ALA A 524 15.20 20.99 24.31
N PHE A 525 16.11 20.08 23.95
CA PHE A 525 17.38 19.91 24.67
C PHE A 525 18.34 21.07 24.42
N CYS A 526 18.35 21.66 23.22
CA CYS A 526 19.17 22.85 22.94
C CYS A 526 18.73 24.03 23.81
N VAL A 527 17.44 24.33 23.86
CA VAL A 527 16.88 25.42 24.70
C VAL A 527 17.14 25.19 26.19
N ALA A 528 17.17 23.93 26.62
CA ALA A 528 17.54 23.55 27.98
C ALA A 528 19.07 23.60 28.24
N GLY A 529 19.89 24.07 27.28
CA GLY A 529 21.35 24.16 27.42
C GLY A 529 22.08 22.81 27.28
N GLN A 530 21.36 21.73 26.95
CA GLN A 530 21.92 20.38 26.81
C GLN A 530 22.35 20.11 25.34
N THR A 531 23.30 20.92 24.87
CA THR A 531 23.73 20.94 23.45
C THR A 531 24.24 19.59 22.95
N ASP A 532 24.95 18.82 23.80
CA ASP A 532 25.47 17.51 23.40
C ASP A 532 24.35 16.48 23.19
N VAL A 533 23.27 16.57 23.97
CA VAL A 533 22.10 15.72 23.78
C VAL A 533 21.37 16.13 22.50
N ALA A 534 21.21 17.43 22.27
CA ALA A 534 20.63 17.96 21.04
C ALA A 534 21.36 17.45 19.80
N ARG A 535 22.71 17.46 19.79
CA ARG A 535 23.52 16.92 18.69
C ARG A 535 23.22 15.45 18.41
N LYS A 536 23.07 14.63 19.45
CA LYS A 536 22.74 13.20 19.26
C LYS A 536 21.41 13.00 18.56
N PHE A 537 20.38 13.79 18.89
CA PHE A 537 19.09 13.73 18.21
C PHE A 537 19.18 14.20 16.76
N VAL A 538 19.88 15.29 16.48
CA VAL A 538 20.11 15.75 15.11
C VAL A 538 20.87 14.70 14.30
N GLN A 539 21.93 14.14 14.87
CA GLN A 539 22.68 13.07 14.20
C GLN A 539 21.79 11.86 13.90
N ARG A 540 20.92 11.49 14.84
CA ARG A 540 19.97 10.38 14.64
C ARG A 540 18.96 10.68 13.53
N VAL A 541 18.46 11.90 13.42
CA VAL A 541 17.60 12.34 12.31
C VAL A 541 18.34 12.20 10.98
N LEU A 542 19.59 12.68 10.91
CA LEU A 542 20.39 12.66 9.68
C LEU A 542 20.87 11.25 9.30
N GLU A 543 20.90 10.30 10.20
CA GLU A 543 21.18 8.90 9.88
C GLU A 543 20.08 8.28 8.98
N PHE A 544 18.82 8.62 9.27
CA PHE A 544 17.67 8.15 8.49
C PHE A 544 17.37 9.05 7.28
N ASN A 545 17.57 10.35 7.41
CA ASN A 545 17.33 11.32 6.36
C ASN A 545 18.55 12.27 6.20
N PRO A 546 19.60 11.81 5.50
CA PRO A 546 20.91 12.48 5.48
C PRO A 546 20.91 13.86 4.82
N ASP A 547 19.93 14.16 3.97
CA ASP A 547 19.80 15.45 3.29
C ASP A 547 18.77 16.38 3.93
N TYR A 548 18.21 16.02 5.08
CA TYR A 548 17.19 16.83 5.74
C TYR A 548 17.73 18.23 6.10
N PHE A 549 17.28 19.24 5.37
CA PHE A 549 17.81 20.60 5.43
C PHE A 549 17.81 21.17 6.84
N LYS A 550 16.66 21.11 7.54
CA LYS A 550 16.56 21.63 8.92
C LYS A 550 17.50 20.91 9.90
N GLY A 551 17.73 19.62 9.69
CA GLY A 551 18.69 18.85 10.50
C GLY A 551 20.13 19.32 10.27
N LYS A 552 20.55 19.48 9.00
CA LYS A 552 21.86 19.99 8.63
C LYS A 552 22.08 21.41 9.19
N GLN A 553 21.08 22.26 9.08
CA GLN A 553 21.14 23.64 9.57
C GLN A 553 21.29 23.69 11.09
N LEU A 554 20.46 22.96 11.84
CA LEU A 554 20.60 22.89 13.30
C LEU A 554 21.94 22.27 13.71
N GLN A 555 22.44 21.27 12.98
CA GLN A 555 23.76 20.68 13.24
C GLN A 555 24.88 21.74 13.17
N ALA A 556 24.83 22.60 12.15
CA ALA A 556 25.78 23.70 12.00
C ALA A 556 25.67 24.71 13.16
N HIS A 557 24.46 25.17 13.47
CA HIS A 557 24.18 26.14 14.54
C HIS A 557 24.59 25.63 15.92
N LEU A 558 24.45 24.33 16.19
CA LEU A 558 24.94 23.71 17.43
C LEU A 558 26.48 23.72 17.55
N GLY A 559 27.20 23.92 16.45
CA GLY A 559 28.66 24.07 16.41
C GLY A 559 29.15 25.51 16.62
N GLU A 560 28.29 26.49 16.52
CA GLU A 560 28.63 27.92 16.64
C GLU A 560 28.77 28.39 18.09
N LYS A 561 29.39 29.57 18.27
CA LYS A 561 29.49 30.25 19.59
C LYS A 561 29.06 31.70 19.41
N PRO A 562 27.97 32.18 20.00
CA PRO A 562 27.04 31.42 20.86
C PRO A 562 26.23 30.38 20.11
N VAL A 563 25.83 29.29 20.78
CA VAL A 563 24.97 28.25 20.21
C VAL A 563 23.60 28.83 19.86
N GLN A 564 23.15 28.51 18.65
CA GLN A 564 21.80 28.90 18.20
C GLN A 564 20.86 27.69 18.17
N CYS A 565 19.69 27.83 18.82
CA CYS A 565 18.67 26.78 18.88
C CYS A 565 17.55 27.04 17.86
N THR A 566 17.93 27.33 16.62
CA THR A 566 17.00 27.52 15.49
C THR A 566 17.41 26.60 14.36
N PRO A 567 16.44 25.90 13.71
CA PRO A 567 16.73 25.10 12.53
C PRO A 567 16.96 25.98 11.32
#